data_b6572c3c8f4c0a4e5510773081c07199
#
_entry.id   b6572c3c8f4c0a4e5510773081c07199
#
_cell.length_a   1.000
_cell.length_b   1.000
_cell.length_c   1.000
_cell.angle_alpha   90.00
_cell.angle_beta   90.00
_cell.angle_gamma   90.00
#
_symmetry.space_group_name_H-M   'P 1'
#
loop_
_entity.id
_entity.type
_entity.pdbx_description
1 polymer ?
#
loop_
_entity_poly.entity_id
_entity_poly.type
_entity_poly.pdbx_seq_one_letter_code
_entity_poly.pdbx_strand_id
1 'polypeptide(L)'
;GVFLFIIATLWYVFRKLIWILVPISSCFFSVIIMTGLLGLLGWKVTVISSNFIALMLILTMAMNIHMSTRFLQIKEQNPNLKKNKIIFMTTKKMFFPILYTALTTICAFLSLIFSNIKPVIDFGWMMTLGLIISVFTTFTLLPVLLTIFSEKNIFILRKINQSRFTQFLSNFSINKKGIVFLISSTLLVVSFFGISKLKVENSFINYFSKNTEIYKGMKLIDEKLGGTTPLEIILKFPQSNDIENDDDEDDWGNEEEDNDKYWFTKDKIDKISSVHNYLENLNHVGKVLSFYSVLQVAQKLNNDKPLGSL
;
A
#
# COMPACT_ATOMS: atom_id res chain seq x y z
N GLY A 1 -1.79 16.15 8.58
CA GLY A 1 -2.97 15.82 9.38
C GLY A 1 -2.63 14.88 10.54
N VAL A 2 -2.19 13.64 10.26
CA VAL A 2 -1.95 12.57 11.26
C VAL A 2 -1.00 13.02 12.37
N PHE A 3 0.12 13.65 12.02
CA PHE A 3 1.15 14.07 12.97
C PHE A 3 0.62 15.11 13.97
N LEU A 4 -0.16 16.09 13.50
CA LEU A 4 -0.79 17.10 14.35
C LEU A 4 -1.80 16.47 15.32
N PHE A 5 -2.58 15.52 14.83
CA PHE A 5 -3.55 14.81 15.67
C PHE A 5 -2.86 13.98 16.77
N ILE A 6 -1.76 13.31 16.45
CA ILE A 6 -0.95 12.59 17.44
C ILE A 6 -0.40 13.54 18.50
N ILE A 7 0.16 14.69 18.10
CA ILE A 7 0.67 15.70 19.03
C ILE A 7 -0.45 16.20 19.96
N ALA A 8 -1.61 16.54 19.40
CA ALA A 8 -2.76 17.02 20.17
C ALA A 8 -3.24 15.96 21.19
N THR A 9 -3.33 14.70 20.78
CA THR A 9 -3.73 13.58 21.64
C THR A 9 -2.73 13.37 22.78
N LEU A 10 -1.44 13.36 22.47
CA LEU A 10 -0.39 13.21 23.48
C LEU A 10 -0.36 14.40 24.44
N TRP A 11 -0.58 15.62 23.95
CA TRP A 11 -0.70 16.80 24.78
C TRP A 11 -1.88 16.68 25.77
N TYR A 12 -3.01 16.25 25.27
CA TYR A 12 -4.19 16.06 26.11
C TYR A 12 -3.96 15.02 27.20
N VAL A 13 -3.30 13.90 26.88
CA VAL A 13 -3.06 12.78 27.81
C VAL A 13 -1.94 13.11 28.80
N PHE A 14 -0.78 13.49 28.33
CA PHE A 14 0.41 13.61 29.17
C PHE A 14 0.61 15.02 29.75
N ARG A 15 0.10 16.04 29.13
CA ARG A 15 0.20 17.46 29.56
C ARG A 15 1.60 17.94 29.85
N LYS A 16 2.64 17.26 29.35
CA LYS A 16 4.05 17.60 29.50
C LYS A 16 4.77 17.40 28.16
N LEU A 17 5.49 18.43 27.74
CA LEU A 17 6.21 18.46 26.48
C LEU A 17 7.20 17.29 26.33
N ILE A 18 7.84 16.88 27.39
CA ILE A 18 8.85 15.81 27.36
C ILE A 18 8.27 14.47 26.91
N TRP A 19 7.04 14.14 27.39
CA TRP A 19 6.34 12.91 27.04
C TRP A 19 5.67 12.94 25.68
N ILE A 20 5.75 14.09 25.00
CA ILE A 20 5.37 14.29 23.61
C ILE A 20 6.62 14.20 22.74
N LEU A 21 7.67 14.94 23.11
CA LEU A 21 8.90 15.04 22.32
C LEU A 21 9.67 13.72 22.22
N VAL A 22 9.76 12.94 23.31
CA VAL A 22 10.51 11.68 23.32
C VAL A 22 9.93 10.64 22.36
N PRO A 23 8.63 10.29 22.41
CA PRO A 23 8.05 9.36 21.46
C PRO A 23 8.06 9.87 20.02
N ILE A 24 7.80 11.17 19.82
CA ILE A 24 7.77 11.80 18.51
C ILE A 24 9.14 11.81 17.85
N SER A 25 10.20 12.20 18.60
CA SER A 25 11.55 12.17 18.04
C SER A 25 11.96 10.76 17.64
N SER A 26 11.68 9.76 18.47
CA SER A 26 11.95 8.36 18.13
C SER A 26 11.20 7.93 16.85
N CYS A 27 9.92 8.31 16.69
CA CYS A 27 9.16 8.06 15.45
C CYS A 27 9.78 8.76 14.24
N PHE A 28 10.19 10.02 14.40
CA PHE A 28 10.78 10.81 13.33
C PHE A 28 12.08 10.20 12.83
N PHE A 29 12.96 9.79 13.73
CA PHE A 29 14.19 9.08 13.39
C PHE A 29 13.91 7.76 12.68
N SER A 30 12.91 6.99 13.14
CA SER A 30 12.53 5.74 12.52
C SER A 30 12.09 5.94 11.05
N VAL A 31 11.30 6.97 10.79
CA VAL A 31 10.85 7.31 9.43
C VAL A 31 11.99 7.78 8.55
N ILE A 32 12.90 8.63 9.08
CA ILE A 32 14.08 9.10 8.34
C ILE A 32 14.97 7.92 7.96
N ILE A 33 15.26 7.02 8.91
CA ILE A 33 16.09 5.84 8.64
C ILE A 33 15.44 4.99 7.56
N MET A 34 14.13 4.76 7.65
CA MET A 34 13.42 3.97 6.67
C MET A 34 13.40 4.61 5.28
N THR A 35 13.07 5.90 5.19
CA THR A 35 13.05 6.62 3.90
C THR A 35 14.44 6.70 3.28
N GLY A 36 15.47 6.89 4.11
CA GLY A 36 16.87 6.83 3.68
C GLY A 36 17.24 5.46 3.12
N LEU A 37 16.84 4.39 3.79
CA LEU A 37 17.08 3.02 3.34
C LEU A 37 16.37 2.74 1.99
N LEU A 38 15.12 3.16 1.82
CA LEU A 38 14.40 3.03 0.55
C LEU A 38 15.12 3.74 -0.59
N GLY A 39 15.63 4.96 -0.31
CA GLY A 39 16.43 5.71 -1.28
C GLY A 39 17.72 4.98 -1.67
N LEU A 40 18.45 4.42 -0.69
CA LEU A 40 19.68 3.65 -0.93
C LEU A 40 19.42 2.37 -1.74
N LEU A 41 18.30 1.72 -1.52
CA LEU A 41 17.90 0.52 -2.26
C LEU A 41 17.29 0.83 -3.64
N GLY A 42 17.14 2.11 -4.00
CA GLY A 42 16.54 2.52 -5.27
C GLY A 42 15.06 2.15 -5.42
N TRP A 43 14.35 1.95 -4.31
CA TRP A 43 12.95 1.56 -4.36
C TRP A 43 12.04 2.72 -4.74
N LYS A 44 11.14 2.45 -5.68
CA LYS A 44 10.16 3.44 -6.15
C LYS A 44 8.91 3.38 -5.25
N VAL A 45 8.50 4.55 -4.76
CA VAL A 45 7.27 4.69 -3.98
C VAL A 45 6.10 4.93 -4.93
N THR A 46 5.13 4.03 -4.94
CA THR A 46 3.90 4.14 -5.73
C THR A 46 2.80 4.86 -4.94
N VAL A 47 1.68 5.21 -5.59
CA VAL A 47 0.52 5.85 -4.92
C VAL A 47 0.01 4.98 -3.77
N ILE A 48 -0.07 3.66 -3.97
CA ILE A 48 -0.52 2.72 -2.94
C ILE A 48 0.49 2.65 -1.79
N SER A 49 1.78 2.52 -2.12
CA SER A 49 2.83 2.39 -1.12
C SER A 49 3.14 3.71 -0.40
N SER A 50 2.74 4.88 -0.92
CA SER A 50 3.00 6.17 -0.28
C SER A 50 2.41 6.30 1.14
N ASN A 51 1.36 5.53 1.44
CA ASN A 51 0.74 5.49 2.77
C ASN A 51 1.61 4.82 3.84
N PHE A 52 2.74 4.16 3.45
CA PHE A 52 3.60 3.47 4.41
C PHE A 52 4.12 4.39 5.51
N ILE A 53 4.42 5.65 5.20
CA ILE A 53 4.92 6.64 6.18
C ILE A 53 3.89 6.86 7.29
N ALA A 54 2.62 7.07 6.93
CA ALA A 54 1.56 7.30 7.91
C ALA A 54 1.33 6.06 8.79
N LEU A 55 1.31 4.87 8.20
CA LEU A 55 1.14 3.62 8.93
C LEU A 55 2.34 3.33 9.84
N MET A 56 3.55 3.53 9.35
CA MET A 56 4.76 3.36 10.13
C MET A 56 4.79 4.31 11.33
N LEU A 57 4.42 5.60 11.14
CA LEU A 57 4.30 6.57 12.22
C LEU A 57 3.33 6.09 13.31
N ILE A 58 2.15 5.62 12.92
CA ILE A 58 1.12 5.16 13.85
C ILE A 58 1.61 3.94 14.65
N LEU A 59 2.18 2.94 13.97
CA LEU A 59 2.66 1.71 14.59
C LEU A 59 3.86 1.97 15.52
N THR A 60 4.84 2.75 15.07
CA THR A 60 5.98 3.13 15.89
C THR A 60 5.56 3.95 17.11
N MET A 61 4.60 4.88 16.91
CA MET A 61 4.09 5.69 18.01
C MET A 61 3.39 4.81 19.06
N ALA A 62 2.61 3.81 18.65
CA ALA A 62 1.96 2.90 19.57
C ALA A 62 3.00 2.18 20.46
N MET A 63 4.08 1.64 19.86
CA MET A 63 5.17 0.99 20.61
C MET A 63 5.85 1.96 21.58
N ASN A 64 6.14 3.18 21.14
CA ASN A 64 6.79 4.21 21.94
C ASN A 64 5.90 4.68 23.11
N ILE A 65 4.60 4.83 22.91
CA ILE A 65 3.63 5.18 23.96
C ILE A 65 3.54 4.06 25.00
N HIS A 66 3.46 2.80 24.57
CA HIS A 66 3.45 1.66 25.49
C HIS A 66 4.70 1.60 26.35
N MET A 67 5.86 1.84 25.75
CA MET A 67 7.13 1.87 26.49
C MET A 67 7.21 3.04 27.45
N SER A 68 6.78 4.23 27.03
CA SER A 68 6.77 5.45 27.85
C SER A 68 5.79 5.33 29.03
N THR A 69 4.59 4.84 28.82
CA THR A 69 3.59 4.63 29.87
C THR A 69 4.07 3.59 30.88
N ARG A 70 4.72 2.52 30.41
CA ARG A 70 5.29 1.50 31.29
C ARG A 70 6.42 2.04 32.14
N PHE A 71 7.29 2.87 31.56
CA PHE A 71 8.33 3.56 32.31
C PHE A 71 7.73 4.41 33.45
N LEU A 72 6.69 5.18 33.17
CA LEU A 72 6.00 6.01 34.16
C LEU A 72 5.38 5.16 35.28
N GLN A 73 4.72 4.04 34.94
CA GLN A 73 4.15 3.12 35.91
C GLN A 73 5.22 2.53 36.85
N ILE A 74 6.35 2.08 36.29
CA ILE A 74 7.42 1.50 37.11
C ILE A 74 8.06 2.56 38.00
N LYS A 75 8.19 3.81 37.50
CA LYS A 75 8.71 4.93 38.31
C LYS A 75 7.77 5.28 39.47
N GLU A 76 6.45 5.28 39.21
CA GLU A 76 5.44 5.53 40.26
C GLU A 76 5.46 4.44 41.33
N GLN A 77 5.56 3.17 40.92
CA GLN A 77 5.65 2.03 41.84
C GLN A 77 6.94 2.00 42.66
N ASN A 78 8.02 2.55 42.12
CA ASN A 78 9.35 2.49 42.72
C ASN A 78 10.05 3.87 42.70
N PRO A 79 9.58 4.85 43.47
CA PRO A 79 10.08 6.23 43.40
C PRO A 79 11.56 6.37 43.75
N ASN A 80 12.09 5.49 44.61
CA ASN A 80 13.46 5.53 45.11
C ASN A 80 14.52 4.87 44.18
N LEU A 81 14.06 4.19 43.12
CA LEU A 81 14.99 3.54 42.20
C LEU A 81 15.67 4.55 41.27
N LYS A 82 16.98 4.32 41.03
CA LYS A 82 17.73 5.08 40.03
C LYS A 82 17.12 4.96 38.66
N LYS A 83 17.05 6.04 37.91
CA LYS A 83 16.48 6.16 36.57
C LYS A 83 16.95 5.04 35.61
N ASN A 84 18.24 4.78 35.55
CA ASN A 84 18.79 3.75 34.66
C ASN A 84 18.24 2.34 34.96
N LYS A 85 18.00 2.03 36.26
CA LYS A 85 17.41 0.76 36.67
C LYS A 85 15.96 0.66 36.25
N ILE A 86 15.22 1.77 36.30
CA ILE A 86 13.82 1.84 35.83
C ILE A 86 13.75 1.65 34.31
N ILE A 87 14.65 2.31 33.55
CA ILE A 87 14.73 2.15 32.10
C ILE A 87 15.01 0.68 31.74
N PHE A 88 15.98 0.07 32.38
CA PHE A 88 16.33 -1.34 32.17
C PHE A 88 15.12 -2.27 32.46
N MET A 89 14.45 -2.06 33.60
CA MET A 89 13.25 -2.84 33.96
C MET A 89 12.11 -2.65 32.94
N THR A 90 11.94 -1.41 32.46
CA THR A 90 10.92 -1.10 31.44
C THR A 90 11.21 -1.82 30.15
N THR A 91 12.44 -1.71 29.63
CA THR A 91 12.87 -2.36 28.39
C THR A 91 12.70 -3.87 28.49
N LYS A 92 13.16 -4.47 29.59
CA LYS A 92 13.01 -5.92 29.84
C LYS A 92 11.54 -6.37 29.87
N LYS A 93 10.66 -5.62 30.56
CA LYS A 93 9.22 -5.98 30.69
C LYS A 93 8.45 -5.78 29.38
N MET A 94 8.83 -4.80 28.56
CA MET A 94 8.14 -4.48 27.32
C MET A 94 8.72 -5.19 26.11
N PHE A 95 9.85 -5.89 26.26
CA PHE A 95 10.50 -6.59 25.15
C PHE A 95 9.57 -7.58 24.46
N PHE A 96 9.08 -8.57 25.18
CA PHE A 96 8.21 -9.60 24.61
C PHE A 96 6.87 -9.07 24.09
N PRO A 97 6.12 -8.22 24.83
CA PRO A 97 4.87 -7.66 24.32
C PRO A 97 5.06 -6.88 23.00
N ILE A 98 6.07 -6.03 22.91
CA ILE A 98 6.34 -5.26 21.68
C ILE A 98 6.82 -6.17 20.57
N LEU A 99 7.71 -7.14 20.87
CA LEU A 99 8.23 -8.08 19.89
C LEU A 99 7.09 -8.94 19.28
N TYR A 100 6.21 -9.49 20.11
CA TYR A 100 5.08 -10.29 19.60
C TYR A 100 4.11 -9.45 18.75
N THR A 101 3.81 -8.23 19.19
CA THR A 101 2.97 -7.31 18.40
C THR A 101 3.62 -6.99 17.05
N ALA A 102 4.92 -6.71 17.05
CA ALA A 102 5.66 -6.45 15.81
C ALA A 102 5.69 -7.69 14.91
N LEU A 103 5.96 -8.87 15.47
CA LEU A 103 6.04 -10.12 14.70
C LEU A 103 4.71 -10.45 14.03
N THR A 104 3.59 -10.37 14.76
CA THR A 104 2.26 -10.61 14.18
C THR A 104 1.94 -9.62 13.07
N THR A 105 2.33 -8.34 13.24
CA THR A 105 2.12 -7.31 12.21
C THR A 105 3.04 -7.52 11.01
N ILE A 106 4.30 -7.94 11.22
CA ILE A 106 5.23 -8.32 10.16
C ILE A 106 4.66 -9.50 9.36
N CYS A 107 4.16 -10.55 10.02
CA CYS A 107 3.52 -11.67 9.33
C CYS A 107 2.33 -11.23 8.48
N ALA A 108 1.52 -10.28 8.98
CA ALA A 108 0.40 -9.73 8.22
C ALA A 108 0.87 -8.99 6.96
N PHE A 109 1.92 -8.16 7.03
CA PHE A 109 2.45 -7.48 5.84
C PHE A 109 3.20 -8.41 4.90
N LEU A 110 3.91 -9.43 5.43
CA LEU A 110 4.54 -10.45 4.60
C LEU A 110 3.51 -11.26 3.79
N SER A 111 2.29 -11.43 4.29
CA SER A 111 1.24 -12.11 3.53
C SER A 111 0.87 -11.39 2.22
N LEU A 112 1.10 -10.06 2.14
CA LEU A 112 0.87 -9.28 0.92
C LEU A 112 1.85 -9.63 -0.21
N ILE A 113 2.98 -10.26 0.10
CA ILE A 113 3.99 -10.68 -0.90
C ILE A 113 3.43 -11.78 -1.81
N PHE A 114 2.46 -12.55 -1.33
CA PHE A 114 1.78 -13.57 -2.13
C PHE A 114 0.70 -12.99 -3.07
N SER A 115 0.54 -11.67 -3.10
CA SER A 115 -0.35 -11.00 -4.05
C SER A 115 0.27 -11.03 -5.46
N ASN A 116 -0.57 -11.05 -6.50
CA ASN A 116 -0.12 -10.90 -7.89
C ASN A 116 0.02 -9.43 -8.33
N ILE A 117 -0.19 -8.48 -7.42
CA ILE A 117 -0.18 -7.04 -7.69
C ILE A 117 1.12 -6.43 -7.18
N LYS A 118 2.03 -6.06 -8.08
CA LYS A 118 3.37 -5.54 -7.73
C LYS A 118 3.36 -4.40 -6.71
N PRO A 119 2.52 -3.34 -6.83
CA PRO A 119 2.47 -2.28 -5.81
C PRO A 119 2.09 -2.77 -4.40
N VAL A 120 1.30 -3.84 -4.29
CA VAL A 120 0.91 -4.45 -3.01
C VAL A 120 2.08 -5.25 -2.42
N ILE A 121 2.82 -5.97 -3.27
CA ILE A 121 4.05 -6.69 -2.87
C ILE A 121 5.09 -5.71 -2.33
N ASP A 122 5.35 -4.63 -3.08
CA ASP A 122 6.30 -3.59 -2.70
C ASP A 122 5.90 -2.94 -1.37
N PHE A 123 4.61 -2.67 -1.18
CA PHE A 123 4.08 -2.15 0.09
C PHE A 123 4.29 -3.13 1.25
N GLY A 124 4.07 -4.43 1.04
CA GLY A 124 4.32 -5.48 2.04
C GLY A 124 5.78 -5.50 2.50
N TRP A 125 6.73 -5.44 1.57
CA TRP A 125 8.15 -5.35 1.88
C TRP A 125 8.53 -4.06 2.61
N MET A 126 8.04 -2.90 2.13
CA MET A 126 8.29 -1.60 2.77
C MET A 126 7.80 -1.59 4.22
N MET A 127 6.59 -2.09 4.48
CA MET A 127 6.04 -2.14 5.83
C MET A 127 6.79 -3.12 6.74
N THR A 128 7.21 -4.26 6.22
CA THR A 128 8.00 -5.25 6.96
C THR A 128 9.33 -4.66 7.42
N LEU A 129 10.09 -4.07 6.50
CA LEU A 129 11.37 -3.40 6.84
C LEU A 129 11.15 -2.22 7.78
N GLY A 130 10.11 -1.40 7.54
CA GLY A 130 9.75 -0.30 8.41
C GLY A 130 9.45 -0.73 9.85
N LEU A 131 8.76 -1.84 10.04
CA LEU A 131 8.49 -2.39 11.38
C LEU A 131 9.75 -2.90 12.07
N ILE A 132 10.65 -3.57 11.36
CA ILE A 132 11.95 -4.01 11.91
C ILE A 132 12.75 -2.79 12.41
N ILE A 133 12.84 -1.74 11.60
CA ILE A 133 13.49 -0.49 11.97
C ILE A 133 12.79 0.15 13.17
N SER A 134 11.45 0.15 13.20
CA SER A 134 10.66 0.71 14.29
C SER A 134 10.91 0.00 15.62
N VAL A 135 10.99 -1.32 15.62
CA VAL A 135 11.34 -2.11 16.81
C VAL A 135 12.76 -1.76 17.27
N PHE A 136 13.70 -1.75 16.34
CA PHE A 136 15.09 -1.42 16.66
C PHE A 136 15.21 -0.02 17.27
N THR A 137 14.60 1.00 16.66
CA THR A 137 14.64 2.38 17.19
C THR A 137 13.89 2.51 18.51
N THR A 138 12.81 1.80 18.72
CA THR A 138 12.06 1.80 19.98
C THR A 138 12.90 1.22 21.13
N PHE A 139 13.69 0.18 20.89
CA PHE A 139 14.53 -0.44 21.94
C PHE A 139 15.90 0.19 22.11
N THR A 140 16.41 0.93 21.12
CA THR A 140 17.71 1.59 21.21
C THR A 140 17.58 3.08 21.50
N LEU A 141 16.89 3.80 20.63
CA LEU A 141 16.83 5.27 20.68
C LEU A 141 15.94 5.79 21.81
N LEU A 142 14.77 5.20 22.04
CA LEU A 142 13.84 5.69 23.07
C LEU A 142 14.42 5.57 24.48
N PRO A 143 15.06 4.45 24.92
CA PRO A 143 15.78 4.39 26.18
C PRO A 143 16.88 5.43 26.31
N VAL A 144 17.66 5.67 25.24
CA VAL A 144 18.71 6.71 25.22
C VAL A 144 18.10 8.09 25.41
N LEU A 145 17.05 8.44 24.68
CA LEU A 145 16.33 9.71 24.86
C LEU A 145 15.81 9.86 26.29
N LEU A 146 15.27 8.80 26.87
CA LEU A 146 14.83 8.82 28.28
C LEU A 146 16.00 9.07 29.25
N THR A 147 17.24 8.62 28.95
CA THR A 147 18.40 8.90 29.81
C THR A 147 18.87 10.36 29.75
N ILE A 148 18.76 10.98 28.58
CA ILE A 148 19.22 12.37 28.34
C ILE A 148 18.36 13.38 29.12
N PHE A 149 17.05 13.15 29.17
CA PHE A 149 16.14 14.10 29.83
C PHE A 149 16.27 14.06 31.37
N SER A 150 16.38 15.25 31.99
CA SER A 150 16.59 15.41 33.44
C SER A 150 15.46 14.84 34.30
N GLU A 151 15.82 14.25 35.44
CA GLU A 151 14.85 13.68 36.38
C GLU A 151 13.84 14.70 36.92
N LYS A 152 14.22 15.98 37.09
CA LYS A 152 13.34 17.04 37.56
C LYS A 152 12.10 17.27 36.66
N ASN A 153 12.21 16.97 35.39
CA ASN A 153 11.12 17.15 34.43
C ASN A 153 10.19 15.91 34.29
N ILE A 154 10.58 14.78 34.92
CA ILE A 154 9.85 13.52 34.82
C ILE A 154 8.68 13.45 35.81
N PHE A 155 8.75 14.22 36.93
CA PHE A 155 7.78 14.17 37.99
C PHE A 155 6.45 14.87 37.68
N ILE A 156 5.39 14.20 38.08
CA ILE A 156 3.97 14.52 38.10
C ILE A 156 3.24 14.02 36.84
N LEU A 157 3.06 12.71 36.74
CA LEU A 157 1.74 12.26 36.33
C LEU A 157 0.83 12.57 37.53
N ARG A 158 -0.04 13.56 37.37
CA ARG A 158 -1.22 13.67 38.19
C ARG A 158 -1.82 12.27 38.20
N LYS A 159 -1.92 11.66 39.41
CA LYS A 159 -2.57 10.37 39.63
C LYS A 159 -3.65 10.20 38.57
N ILE A 160 -3.44 9.26 37.61
CA ILE A 160 -4.40 9.08 36.52
C ILE A 160 -5.69 8.67 37.25
N ASN A 161 -6.51 9.66 37.54
CA ASN A 161 -7.83 9.41 38.08
C ASN A 161 -8.46 8.51 37.02
N GLN A 162 -8.67 7.25 37.39
CA GLN A 162 -9.36 6.30 36.53
C GLN A 162 -10.55 7.05 35.97
N SER A 163 -10.58 7.29 34.67
CA SER A 163 -11.58 8.16 34.10
C SER A 163 -12.93 7.53 34.46
N ARG A 164 -13.88 8.33 34.90
CA ARG A 164 -15.23 7.85 35.23
C ARG A 164 -15.82 7.03 34.08
N PHE A 165 -15.42 7.36 32.86
CA PHE A 165 -15.77 6.66 31.65
C PHE A 165 -15.21 5.23 31.61
N THR A 166 -13.93 5.03 31.94
CA THR A 166 -13.32 3.69 31.99
C THR A 166 -13.95 2.82 33.08
N GLN A 167 -14.23 3.40 34.24
CA GLN A 167 -14.94 2.69 35.31
C GLN A 167 -16.36 2.32 34.91
N PHE A 168 -17.09 3.24 34.25
CA PHE A 168 -18.42 2.97 33.72
C PHE A 168 -18.38 1.81 32.71
N LEU A 169 -17.46 1.84 31.73
CA LEU A 169 -17.33 0.77 30.76
C LEU A 169 -16.96 -0.57 31.40
N SER A 170 -16.06 -0.56 32.37
CA SER A 170 -15.65 -1.77 33.08
C SER A 170 -16.84 -2.37 33.85
N ASN A 171 -17.54 -1.55 34.61
CA ASN A 171 -18.72 -1.99 35.38
C ASN A 171 -19.85 -2.46 34.45
N PHE A 172 -20.09 -1.77 33.36
CA PHE A 172 -21.07 -2.18 32.35
C PHE A 172 -20.70 -3.53 31.74
N SER A 173 -19.43 -3.72 31.36
CA SER A 173 -18.95 -4.97 30.76
C SER A 173 -19.06 -6.16 31.72
N ILE A 174 -18.70 -5.96 32.99
CA ILE A 174 -18.75 -7.03 34.01
C ILE A 174 -20.19 -7.35 34.43
N ASN A 175 -20.97 -6.32 34.74
CA ASN A 175 -22.31 -6.51 35.32
C ASN A 175 -23.37 -6.82 34.26
N LYS A 176 -23.18 -6.42 33.01
CA LYS A 176 -24.14 -6.57 31.91
C LYS A 176 -23.60 -7.44 30.78
N LYS A 177 -22.83 -8.48 31.13
CA LYS A 177 -22.18 -9.38 30.16
C LYS A 177 -23.13 -9.93 29.08
N GLY A 178 -24.38 -10.28 29.45
CA GLY A 178 -25.36 -10.76 28.49
C GLY A 178 -25.79 -9.71 27.46
N ILE A 179 -25.93 -8.44 27.89
CA ILE A 179 -26.27 -7.33 26.98
C ILE A 179 -25.10 -7.06 26.04
N VAL A 180 -23.86 -7.06 26.55
CA VAL A 180 -22.65 -6.88 25.71
C VAL A 180 -22.54 -7.98 24.67
N PHE A 181 -22.76 -9.23 25.07
CA PHE A 181 -22.76 -10.37 24.16
C PHE A 181 -23.86 -10.25 23.09
N LEU A 182 -25.08 -9.86 23.47
CA LEU A 182 -26.17 -9.66 22.53
C LEU A 182 -25.90 -8.56 21.53
N ILE A 183 -25.40 -7.41 21.98
CA ILE A 183 -25.00 -6.30 21.08
C ILE A 183 -23.91 -6.76 20.11
N SER A 184 -22.86 -7.44 20.60
CA SER A 184 -21.77 -7.93 19.76
C SER A 184 -22.25 -8.94 18.72
N SER A 185 -23.14 -9.85 19.11
CA SER A 185 -23.73 -10.84 18.22
C SER A 185 -24.61 -10.18 17.14
N THR A 186 -25.42 -9.20 17.54
CA THR A 186 -26.24 -8.43 16.60
C THR A 186 -25.39 -7.67 15.59
N LEU A 187 -24.32 -6.99 16.05
CA LEU A 187 -23.38 -6.31 15.15
C LEU A 187 -22.71 -7.28 14.18
N LEU A 188 -22.37 -8.49 14.63
CA LEU A 188 -21.79 -9.52 13.79
C LEU A 188 -22.76 -9.93 12.68
N VAL A 189 -24.02 -10.18 13.01
CA VAL A 189 -25.05 -10.54 12.02
C VAL A 189 -25.25 -9.40 11.01
N VAL A 190 -25.36 -8.15 11.48
CA VAL A 190 -25.48 -6.98 10.58
C VAL A 190 -24.26 -6.85 9.66
N SER A 191 -23.05 -7.16 10.18
CA SER A 191 -21.83 -7.14 9.38
C SER A 191 -21.83 -8.17 8.24
N PHE A 192 -22.38 -9.36 8.45
CA PHE A 192 -22.53 -10.35 7.39
C PHE A 192 -23.43 -9.84 6.25
N PHE A 193 -24.54 -9.17 6.58
CA PHE A 193 -25.39 -8.52 5.56
C PHE A 193 -24.65 -7.37 4.83
N GLY A 194 -23.80 -6.63 5.56
CA GLY A 194 -22.96 -5.58 4.98
C GLY A 194 -21.95 -6.13 3.97
N ILE A 195 -21.27 -7.22 4.33
CA ILE A 195 -20.27 -7.88 3.48
C ILE A 195 -20.86 -8.34 2.15
N SER A 196 -22.09 -8.88 2.16
CA SER A 196 -22.77 -9.32 0.93
C SER A 196 -23.09 -8.20 -0.06
N LYS A 197 -23.08 -6.94 0.39
CA LYS A 197 -23.29 -5.75 -0.45
C LYS A 197 -22.00 -5.04 -0.87
N LEU A 198 -20.84 -5.54 -0.45
CA LEU A 198 -19.55 -4.97 -0.84
C LEU A 198 -19.32 -5.13 -2.35
N LYS A 199 -19.04 -4.01 -3.01
CA LYS A 199 -18.60 -3.99 -4.41
C LYS A 199 -17.12 -3.63 -4.43
N VAL A 200 -16.34 -4.43 -5.16
CA VAL A 200 -14.93 -4.13 -5.39
C VAL A 200 -14.84 -3.10 -6.51
N GLU A 201 -14.25 -1.95 -6.22
CA GLU A 201 -14.02 -0.87 -7.18
C GLU A 201 -12.55 -0.89 -7.59
N ASN A 202 -12.29 -1.19 -8.85
CA ASN A 202 -10.94 -1.24 -9.42
C ASN A 202 -10.65 -0.10 -10.40
N SER A 203 -11.61 0.82 -10.60
CA SER A 203 -11.41 1.92 -11.53
C SER A 203 -10.41 2.93 -10.99
N PHE A 204 -9.30 3.12 -11.72
CA PHE A 204 -8.23 4.06 -11.33
C PHE A 204 -8.72 5.51 -11.26
N ILE A 205 -9.75 5.87 -12.02
CA ILE A 205 -10.36 7.21 -12.04
C ILE A 205 -10.92 7.57 -10.67
N ASN A 206 -11.52 6.60 -9.97
CA ASN A 206 -12.18 6.80 -8.68
C ASN A 206 -11.20 6.99 -7.50
N TYR A 207 -9.88 6.86 -7.72
CA TYR A 207 -8.88 7.23 -6.72
C TYR A 207 -8.72 8.74 -6.56
N PHE A 208 -9.19 9.52 -7.55
CA PHE A 208 -9.12 10.97 -7.52
C PHE A 208 -10.46 11.60 -7.10
N SER A 209 -10.38 12.71 -6.36
CA SER A 209 -11.59 13.46 -6.02
C SER A 209 -12.25 14.02 -7.28
N LYS A 210 -13.59 13.94 -7.35
CA LYS A 210 -14.41 14.40 -8.50
C LYS A 210 -14.18 15.86 -8.91
N ASN A 211 -13.67 16.68 -8.00
CA ASN A 211 -13.41 18.09 -8.23
C ASN A 211 -12.05 18.37 -8.87
N THR A 212 -11.16 17.38 -8.93
CA THR A 212 -9.82 17.57 -9.50
C THR A 212 -9.84 17.58 -11.03
N GLU A 213 -8.92 18.34 -11.63
CA GLU A 213 -8.77 18.36 -13.09
C GLU A 213 -8.38 17.00 -13.65
N ILE A 214 -7.57 16.24 -12.91
CA ILE A 214 -7.19 14.86 -13.27
C ILE A 214 -8.43 13.99 -13.42
N TYR A 215 -9.36 14.02 -12.45
CA TYR A 215 -10.59 13.24 -12.53
C TYR A 215 -11.43 13.63 -13.76
N LYS A 216 -11.60 14.94 -13.99
CA LYS A 216 -12.38 15.47 -15.13
C LYS A 216 -11.75 15.09 -16.47
N GLY A 217 -10.42 15.20 -16.58
CA GLY A 217 -9.69 14.81 -17.77
C GLY A 217 -9.78 13.32 -18.06
N MET A 218 -9.54 12.48 -17.05
CA MET A 218 -9.64 11.02 -17.17
C MET A 218 -11.06 10.57 -17.51
N LYS A 219 -12.07 11.20 -16.91
CA LYS A 219 -13.48 10.93 -17.21
C LYS A 219 -13.83 11.28 -18.66
N LEU A 220 -13.32 12.40 -19.18
CA LEU A 220 -13.51 12.77 -20.57
C LEU A 220 -12.88 11.77 -21.54
N ILE A 221 -11.68 11.26 -21.20
CA ILE A 221 -11.00 10.22 -21.96
C ILE A 221 -11.81 8.93 -21.92
N ASP A 222 -12.33 8.57 -20.75
CA ASP A 222 -13.13 7.36 -20.56
C ASP A 222 -14.43 7.39 -21.36
N GLU A 223 -15.13 8.52 -21.37
CA GLU A 223 -16.42 8.69 -22.05
C GLU A 223 -16.28 8.93 -23.57
N LYS A 224 -15.21 9.60 -24.03
CA LYS A 224 -15.10 10.07 -25.41
C LYS A 224 -13.99 9.44 -26.25
N LEU A 225 -12.96 8.88 -25.61
CA LEU A 225 -11.79 8.37 -26.31
C LEU A 225 -11.63 6.84 -26.21
N GLY A 226 -12.63 6.16 -25.62
CA GLY A 226 -12.70 4.70 -25.62
C GLY A 226 -12.21 4.02 -24.35
N GLY A 227 -11.93 4.79 -23.28
CA GLY A 227 -11.59 4.24 -21.98
C GLY A 227 -10.20 4.59 -21.49
N THR A 228 -10.00 4.51 -20.17
CA THR A 228 -8.72 4.79 -19.50
C THR A 228 -7.99 3.53 -19.08
N THR A 229 -8.60 2.36 -19.25
CA THR A 229 -8.01 1.06 -18.91
C THR A 229 -7.64 0.32 -20.19
N PRO A 230 -6.36 0.29 -20.58
CA PRO A 230 -5.94 -0.43 -21.79
C PRO A 230 -6.04 -1.94 -21.57
N LEU A 231 -6.57 -2.64 -22.57
CA LEU A 231 -6.52 -4.08 -22.70
C LEU A 231 -5.62 -4.41 -23.90
N GLU A 232 -4.49 -5.01 -23.65
CA GLU A 232 -3.58 -5.46 -24.70
C GLU A 232 -3.84 -6.93 -25.04
N ILE A 233 -4.14 -7.20 -26.30
CA ILE A 233 -4.36 -8.55 -26.82
C ILE A 233 -3.22 -8.88 -27.77
N ILE A 234 -2.41 -9.85 -27.40
CA ILE A 234 -1.28 -10.31 -28.20
C ILE A 234 -1.72 -11.50 -29.05
N LEU A 235 -1.78 -11.31 -30.37
CA LEU A 235 -1.99 -12.38 -31.33
C LEU A 235 -0.64 -13.05 -31.63
N LYS A 236 -0.54 -14.35 -31.33
CA LYS A 236 0.61 -15.16 -31.71
C LYS A 236 0.27 -15.91 -33.00
N PHE A 237 1.07 -15.72 -34.01
CA PHE A 237 1.00 -16.52 -35.23
C PHE A 237 2.04 -17.63 -35.15
N PRO A 238 1.75 -18.86 -35.61
CA PRO A 238 2.77 -19.90 -35.70
C PRO A 238 3.91 -19.40 -36.61
N GLN A 239 5.13 -19.50 -36.13
CA GLN A 239 6.29 -19.36 -37.03
C GLN A 239 6.25 -20.53 -37.97
N SER A 240 6.27 -20.28 -39.26
CA SER A 240 6.43 -21.31 -40.28
C SER A 240 7.90 -21.79 -40.25
N ASN A 241 8.15 -22.75 -39.36
CA ASN A 241 9.42 -23.50 -39.37
C ASN A 241 9.37 -24.67 -40.37
N ASP A 242 8.46 -24.65 -41.34
CA ASP A 242 8.37 -25.66 -42.37
C ASP A 242 8.64 -25.00 -43.75
N ILE A 243 9.88 -24.55 -43.92
CA ILE A 243 10.47 -24.57 -45.23
C ILE A 243 11.63 -25.56 -45.10
N GLU A 244 11.29 -26.83 -45.43
CA GLU A 244 12.27 -27.87 -45.68
C GLU A 244 13.31 -27.35 -46.70
N ASN A 245 14.55 -27.62 -46.36
CA ASN A 245 15.73 -27.50 -47.10
C ASN A 245 15.53 -27.83 -48.62
N ASP A 246 15.68 -26.84 -49.44
CA ASP A 246 16.28 -27.09 -50.76
C ASP A 246 17.63 -26.36 -50.76
N ASP A 247 18.65 -27.18 -50.88
CA ASP A 247 20.06 -26.78 -51.00
C ASP A 247 20.25 -25.85 -52.20
N ASP A 248 20.37 -24.56 -51.95
CA ASP A 248 21.12 -23.66 -52.84
C ASP A 248 21.87 -22.65 -51.97
N GLU A 249 23.16 -22.99 -51.76
CA GLU A 249 24.17 -22.06 -51.25
C GLU A 249 24.30 -20.93 -52.28
N ASP A 250 23.94 -19.72 -51.90
CA ASP A 250 24.46 -18.40 -52.35
C ASP A 250 23.36 -17.31 -52.26
N ASP A 251 22.99 -16.84 -51.06
CA ASP A 251 22.43 -15.49 -50.92
C ASP A 251 22.86 -14.82 -49.61
N TRP A 252 23.96 -14.11 -49.68
CA TRP A 252 24.40 -13.20 -48.63
C TRP A 252 23.72 -11.84 -48.84
N GLY A 253 22.50 -11.61 -48.38
CA GLY A 253 22.02 -10.25 -48.48
C GLY A 253 20.59 -9.86 -48.06
N ASN A 254 19.70 -10.75 -47.60
CA ASN A 254 18.30 -10.37 -47.48
C ASN A 254 17.59 -10.78 -46.15
N GLU A 255 18.31 -10.90 -45.05
CA GLU A 255 17.66 -11.27 -43.76
C GLU A 255 16.78 -10.17 -43.15
N GLU A 256 16.92 -8.90 -43.50
CA GLU A 256 16.10 -7.81 -42.96
C GLU A 256 14.81 -7.55 -43.78
N GLU A 257 14.77 -7.81 -45.09
CA GLU A 257 13.59 -7.58 -45.94
C GLU A 257 12.48 -8.64 -45.77
N ASP A 258 12.83 -9.86 -45.41
CA ASP A 258 11.84 -10.96 -45.28
C ASP A 258 11.09 -10.91 -43.96
N ASN A 259 11.67 -10.34 -42.90
CA ASN A 259 10.97 -10.15 -41.61
C ASN A 259 9.82 -9.11 -41.69
N ASP A 260 9.95 -8.10 -42.52
CA ASP A 260 8.92 -7.08 -42.71
C ASP A 260 7.72 -7.65 -43.50
N LYS A 261 7.94 -8.49 -44.47
CA LYS A 261 6.90 -9.18 -45.26
C LYS A 261 6.13 -10.21 -44.44
N TYR A 262 6.73 -10.77 -43.38
CA TYR A 262 6.10 -11.76 -42.50
C TYR A 262 4.78 -11.28 -41.91
N TRP A 263 4.69 -10.00 -41.52
CA TRP A 263 3.53 -9.43 -40.88
C TRP A 263 2.42 -9.01 -41.86
N PHE A 264 2.71 -8.79 -43.13
CA PHE A 264 1.82 -8.22 -44.13
C PHE A 264 1.16 -9.27 -45.04
N THR A 265 1.05 -10.54 -44.60
CA THR A 265 0.34 -11.58 -45.36
C THR A 265 -1.18 -11.43 -45.17
N LYS A 266 -1.92 -11.69 -46.25
CA LYS A 266 -3.39 -11.56 -46.28
C LYS A 266 -4.07 -12.33 -45.15
N ASP A 267 -3.66 -13.56 -44.90
CA ASP A 267 -4.25 -14.41 -43.87
C ASP A 267 -4.10 -13.84 -42.46
N LYS A 268 -2.94 -13.21 -42.17
CA LYS A 268 -2.70 -12.56 -40.86
C LYS A 268 -3.51 -11.29 -40.73
N ILE A 269 -3.61 -10.50 -41.80
CA ILE A 269 -4.44 -9.29 -41.82
C ILE A 269 -5.91 -9.63 -41.64
N ASP A 270 -6.42 -10.65 -42.33
CA ASP A 270 -7.81 -11.11 -42.21
C ASP A 270 -8.10 -11.60 -40.76
N LYS A 271 -7.13 -12.25 -40.14
CA LYS A 271 -7.26 -12.70 -38.74
C LYS A 271 -7.26 -11.53 -37.77
N ILE A 272 -6.38 -10.52 -37.98
CA ILE A 272 -6.34 -9.29 -37.19
C ILE A 272 -7.66 -8.52 -37.34
N SER A 273 -8.20 -8.41 -38.57
CA SER A 273 -9.48 -7.73 -38.85
C SER A 273 -10.66 -8.43 -38.17
N SER A 274 -10.68 -9.76 -38.19
CA SER A 274 -11.71 -10.56 -37.54
C SER A 274 -11.73 -10.35 -36.01
N VAL A 275 -10.54 -10.36 -35.38
CA VAL A 275 -10.40 -10.10 -33.94
C VAL A 275 -10.75 -8.65 -33.63
N HIS A 276 -10.32 -7.69 -34.45
CA HIS A 276 -10.65 -6.28 -34.28
C HIS A 276 -12.17 -6.05 -34.28
N ASN A 277 -12.86 -6.56 -35.32
CA ASN A 277 -14.31 -6.42 -35.47
C ASN A 277 -15.07 -7.15 -34.33
N TYR A 278 -14.58 -8.30 -33.88
CA TYR A 278 -15.15 -9.00 -32.74
C TYR A 278 -15.07 -8.15 -31.48
N LEU A 279 -13.91 -7.57 -31.19
CA LEU A 279 -13.69 -6.74 -30.00
C LEU A 279 -14.50 -5.44 -30.05
N GLU A 280 -14.60 -4.80 -31.21
CA GLU A 280 -15.36 -3.56 -31.41
C GLU A 280 -16.86 -3.76 -31.15
N ASN A 281 -17.39 -4.96 -31.42
CA ASN A 281 -18.80 -5.32 -31.17
C ASN A 281 -19.10 -5.70 -29.71
N LEU A 282 -18.10 -5.75 -28.81
CA LEU A 282 -18.32 -6.05 -27.40
C LEU A 282 -18.82 -4.82 -26.63
N ASN A 283 -19.91 -4.96 -25.88
CA ASN A 283 -20.55 -3.87 -25.13
C ASN A 283 -19.66 -3.18 -24.08
N HIS A 284 -18.53 -3.80 -23.70
CA HIS A 284 -17.64 -3.30 -22.64
C HIS A 284 -16.28 -2.84 -23.17
N VAL A 285 -16.09 -2.84 -24.47
CA VAL A 285 -14.88 -2.35 -25.15
C VAL A 285 -15.20 -0.98 -25.75
N GLY A 286 -14.37 0.02 -25.43
CA GLY A 286 -14.58 1.38 -25.93
C GLY A 286 -14.07 1.54 -27.36
N LYS A 287 -12.75 1.67 -27.54
CA LYS A 287 -12.13 1.82 -28.85
C LYS A 287 -11.06 0.79 -29.06
N VAL A 288 -11.11 0.09 -30.18
CA VAL A 288 -10.09 -0.89 -30.58
C VAL A 288 -9.08 -0.20 -31.49
N LEU A 289 -7.79 -0.34 -31.16
CA LEU A 289 -6.67 0.08 -32.00
C LEU A 289 -5.87 -1.14 -32.40
N SER A 290 -5.74 -1.39 -33.67
CA SER A 290 -4.95 -2.48 -34.21
C SER A 290 -4.37 -2.06 -35.54
N PHE A 291 -3.55 -2.90 -36.14
CA PHE A 291 -3.06 -2.68 -37.51
C PHE A 291 -4.21 -2.52 -38.51
N TYR A 292 -5.33 -3.20 -38.31
CA TYR A 292 -6.52 -3.04 -39.15
C TYR A 292 -7.09 -1.62 -39.12
N SER A 293 -6.97 -0.88 -38.01
CA SER A 293 -7.39 0.54 -37.96
C SER A 293 -6.58 1.41 -38.93
N VAL A 294 -5.26 1.12 -39.09
CA VAL A 294 -4.40 1.82 -40.04
C VAL A 294 -4.82 1.51 -41.46
N LEU A 295 -5.13 0.23 -41.74
CA LEU A 295 -5.62 -0.17 -43.08
C LEU A 295 -6.94 0.48 -43.44
N GLN A 296 -7.89 0.59 -42.51
CA GLN A 296 -9.16 1.30 -42.73
C GLN A 296 -8.94 2.78 -43.08
N VAL A 297 -8.02 3.45 -42.41
CA VAL A 297 -7.67 4.84 -42.72
C VAL A 297 -7.01 4.94 -44.10
N ALA A 298 -6.09 4.03 -44.42
CA ALA A 298 -5.44 3.99 -45.73
C ALA A 298 -6.42 3.72 -46.88
N GLN A 299 -7.37 2.82 -46.71
CA GLN A 299 -8.47 2.57 -47.67
C GLN A 299 -9.33 3.81 -47.90
N LYS A 300 -9.72 4.51 -46.82
CA LYS A 300 -10.50 5.76 -46.96
C LYS A 300 -9.73 6.84 -47.71
N LEU A 301 -8.41 6.94 -47.51
CA LEU A 301 -7.56 7.89 -48.25
C LEU A 301 -7.40 7.50 -49.72
N ASN A 302 -7.52 6.21 -50.04
CA ASN A 302 -7.48 5.69 -51.41
C ASN A 302 -8.86 5.63 -52.11
N ASN A 303 -9.83 6.45 -51.67
CA ASN A 303 -11.21 6.50 -52.21
C ASN A 303 -11.93 5.13 -52.16
N ASP A 304 -11.81 4.41 -51.04
CA ASP A 304 -12.38 3.08 -50.79
C ASP A 304 -11.94 1.98 -51.78
N LYS A 305 -10.89 2.22 -52.54
CA LYS A 305 -10.31 1.20 -53.40
C LYS A 305 -9.43 0.26 -52.54
N PRO A 306 -9.48 -1.07 -52.79
CA PRO A 306 -8.57 -1.97 -52.11
C PRO A 306 -7.11 -1.53 -52.32
N LEU A 307 -6.37 -1.52 -51.23
CA LEU A 307 -4.93 -1.33 -51.31
C LEU A 307 -4.40 -2.53 -52.06
N GLY A 308 -3.78 -2.26 -53.23
CA GLY A 308 -3.20 -3.32 -54.06
C GLY A 308 -2.24 -4.17 -53.25
N SER A 309 -2.17 -5.45 -53.58
CA SER A 309 -1.14 -6.34 -53.04
C SER A 309 0.25 -5.75 -53.35
N LEU A 310 0.96 -5.34 -52.32
CA LEU A 310 2.41 -5.18 -52.43
C LEU A 310 3.06 -6.52 -52.63
#